data_ae2d82c2fd974561e8d64276e78b7b1d
#
_entry.id   ae2d82c2fd974561e8d64276e78b7b1d
#
_cell.length_a   1.000
_cell.length_b   1.000
_cell.length_c   1.000
_cell.angle_alpha   90.00
_cell.angle_beta   90.00
_cell.angle_gamma   90.00
#
_symmetry.space_group_name_H-M   'P 1'
#
loop_
_entity.id
_entity.type
_entity.pdbx_description
1 polymer ?
#
loop_
_entity_poly.entity_id
_entity_poly.type
_entity_poly.pdbx_seq_one_letter_code
_entity_poly.pdbx_strand_id
1 'polypeptide(L)'
;MKRSMYAGRVREEHVGTHITLKGWVSRRRDLGGLIFIDLRDREGIIQLVINPERVSAEVMATAESIRSEYVLEVTGLVEAREQANPNLPTGAVELKVEAITVLNTAKTTPFEIKDGIEANDDTRLRYRYLDLRRPEMLENLKLRAKVTHSIRNYLDELEFIDVETPFLSKSTPEGARDYLVPSRVNKGHFYALPQSPQITKQLLMNAGFDRYYQIVKCFRDEDLRGDRQPEFTQVDLETSFLSDQEIQDITEGLIARVMKETKGIEVTLPFPRMKYDDAMALYGSDKPDTRFEMLLQDLTDLVKGVDFKVFSEAPAVKAIVVKGAADQYSRKDIDKLTEVAKQYGAKGLAWVKYSEGALNGPVAKFLTDLTSDLTDALQLQEKDLVLFVADTLEVANATLGALRVRLAKELDLIDNNQYNFLWVVDWPMFEWSEEEGRYMSAHHPFTLPQAETEHELEGDLSKVRAIAYDIVLNGYELGGGSLRINHKDLQERMFKALGFTAEAANEQFGFLLEAMDYGFPPHGGLALGLDRLVMLLAGEDNIREVIAFPKNNKATDPMTQAPSVVSEKQLEELQLQVEVADQE
;
A
#
# COMPACT_ATOMS: atom_id res chain seq x y z
N MET A 1 -33.86 -6.26 21.86
CA MET A 1 -34.14 -4.85 22.22
C MET A 1 -33.22 -3.92 21.44
N LYS A 2 -33.71 -2.75 21.08
CA LYS A 2 -32.96 -1.74 20.31
C LYS A 2 -32.20 -0.83 21.29
N ARG A 3 -30.93 -0.48 20.99
CA ARG A 3 -30.22 0.56 21.77
C ARG A 3 -30.84 1.93 21.47
N SER A 4 -30.80 2.84 22.42
CA SER A 4 -31.27 4.22 22.21
C SER A 4 -30.32 4.97 21.28
N MET A 5 -29.01 4.82 21.52
CA MET A 5 -27.93 5.45 20.76
C MET A 5 -26.59 4.73 21.02
N TYR A 6 -25.56 5.12 20.33
CA TYR A 6 -24.20 4.64 20.62
C TYR A 6 -23.64 5.30 21.90
N ALA A 7 -22.95 4.52 22.73
CA ALA A 7 -22.33 4.97 23.96
C ALA A 7 -21.36 6.15 23.73
N GLY A 8 -20.51 6.03 22.71
CA GLY A 8 -19.55 7.07 22.38
C GLY A 8 -20.15 8.38 21.83
N ARG A 9 -21.46 8.42 21.56
CA ARG A 9 -22.17 9.62 21.04
C ARG A 9 -22.97 10.38 22.10
N VAL A 10 -23.00 9.93 23.34
CA VAL A 10 -23.70 10.63 24.41
C VAL A 10 -22.99 11.95 24.72
N ARG A 11 -23.74 13.04 24.83
CA ARG A 11 -23.22 14.41 25.10
C ARG A 11 -24.09 15.13 26.13
N GLU A 12 -23.70 16.34 26.52
CA GLU A 12 -24.41 17.18 27.49
C GLU A 12 -25.88 17.46 27.10
N GLU A 13 -26.19 17.52 25.83
CA GLU A 13 -27.58 17.68 25.34
C GLU A 13 -28.52 16.54 25.72
N HIS A 14 -27.96 15.39 26.10
CA HIS A 14 -28.71 14.21 26.54
C HIS A 14 -28.92 14.16 28.04
N VAL A 15 -28.38 15.11 28.83
CA VAL A 15 -28.58 15.17 30.28
C VAL A 15 -30.06 15.26 30.62
N GLY A 16 -30.50 14.45 31.59
CA GLY A 16 -31.88 14.32 31.97
C GLY A 16 -32.70 13.32 31.16
N THR A 17 -32.10 12.65 30.17
CA THR A 17 -32.79 11.60 29.39
C THR A 17 -32.47 10.20 29.92
N HIS A 18 -33.46 9.32 29.85
CA HIS A 18 -33.26 7.89 30.12
C HIS A 18 -32.91 7.18 28.82
N ILE A 19 -31.78 6.48 28.79
CA ILE A 19 -31.28 5.79 27.60
C ILE A 19 -30.87 4.35 27.91
N THR A 20 -30.94 3.51 26.87
CA THR A 20 -30.43 2.14 26.90
C THR A 20 -29.20 2.06 26.01
N LEU A 21 -28.08 1.65 26.54
CA LEU A 21 -26.80 1.47 25.89
C LEU A 21 -26.42 -0.02 25.86
N LYS A 22 -25.62 -0.40 24.85
CA LYS A 22 -25.06 -1.75 24.73
C LYS A 22 -23.60 -1.66 24.29
N GLY A 23 -22.75 -2.47 24.90
CA GLY A 23 -21.34 -2.48 24.56
C GLY A 23 -20.55 -3.45 25.41
N TRP A 24 -19.24 -3.32 25.34
CA TRP A 24 -18.27 -4.12 26.07
C TRP A 24 -17.70 -3.32 27.25
N VAL A 25 -17.42 -4.03 28.33
CA VAL A 25 -16.73 -3.46 29.49
C VAL A 25 -15.26 -3.26 29.17
N SER A 26 -14.84 -2.01 29.01
CA SER A 26 -13.43 -1.69 28.83
C SER A 26 -12.67 -1.74 30.17
N ARG A 27 -13.24 -1.16 31.20
CA ARG A 27 -12.65 -1.11 32.55
C ARG A 27 -13.72 -1.07 33.61
N ARG A 28 -13.46 -1.75 34.73
CA ARG A 28 -14.28 -1.68 35.98
C ARG A 28 -13.41 -1.19 37.14
N ARG A 29 -13.96 -0.29 37.95
CA ARG A 29 -13.34 0.23 39.17
C ARG A 29 -14.36 0.16 40.28
N ASP A 30 -13.93 -0.19 41.48
CA ASP A 30 -14.72 -0.18 42.69
C ASP A 30 -14.06 0.78 43.68
N LEU A 31 -14.78 1.79 44.08
CA LEU A 31 -14.33 2.84 44.99
C LEU A 31 -15.26 2.90 46.20
N GLY A 32 -15.03 1.98 47.16
CA GLY A 32 -15.81 1.93 48.40
C GLY A 32 -17.27 1.55 48.21
N GLY A 33 -17.56 0.65 47.27
CA GLY A 33 -18.91 0.17 46.94
C GLY A 33 -19.61 0.95 45.84
N LEU A 34 -19.07 2.09 45.41
CA LEU A 34 -19.50 2.79 44.20
C LEU A 34 -18.76 2.20 43.02
N ILE A 35 -19.47 1.56 42.08
CA ILE A 35 -18.87 0.89 40.92
C ILE A 35 -18.93 1.80 39.72
N PHE A 36 -17.76 1.96 39.05
CA PHE A 36 -17.61 2.65 37.78
C PHE A 36 -17.25 1.65 36.69
N ILE A 37 -17.94 1.72 35.55
CA ILE A 37 -17.69 0.90 34.39
C ILE A 37 -17.52 1.80 33.17
N ASP A 38 -16.42 1.65 32.45
CA ASP A 38 -16.23 2.27 31.17
C ASP A 38 -16.82 1.32 30.10
N LEU A 39 -17.99 1.67 29.57
CA LEU A 39 -18.68 0.92 28.53
C LEU A 39 -18.23 1.41 27.15
N ARG A 40 -17.69 0.50 26.36
CA ARG A 40 -17.18 0.79 25.02
C ARG A 40 -18.10 0.23 23.94
N ASP A 41 -18.34 1.01 22.92
CA ASP A 41 -18.86 0.54 21.63
C ASP A 41 -18.03 1.10 20.47
N ARG A 42 -18.48 0.92 19.23
CA ARG A 42 -17.73 1.35 18.05
C ARG A 42 -17.56 2.88 17.92
N GLU A 43 -18.30 3.67 18.67
CA GLU A 43 -18.25 5.14 18.62
C GLU A 43 -17.45 5.74 19.79
N GLY A 44 -17.09 4.92 20.78
CA GLY A 44 -16.25 5.33 21.91
C GLY A 44 -16.67 4.75 23.25
N ILE A 45 -16.35 5.46 24.31
CA ILE A 45 -16.52 5.03 25.70
C ILE A 45 -17.40 6.02 26.45
N ILE A 46 -18.26 5.51 27.33
CA ILE A 46 -18.96 6.31 28.34
C ILE A 46 -18.77 5.71 29.73
N GLN A 47 -18.70 6.55 30.74
CA GLN A 47 -18.68 6.10 32.14
C GLN A 47 -20.10 5.76 32.62
N LEU A 48 -20.25 4.55 33.15
CA LEU A 48 -21.42 4.11 33.90
C LEU A 48 -21.12 4.27 35.39
N VAL A 49 -22.12 4.69 36.16
CA VAL A 49 -22.03 4.79 37.62
C VAL A 49 -23.14 3.95 38.25
N ILE A 50 -22.76 2.98 39.09
CA ILE A 50 -23.66 2.13 39.83
C ILE A 50 -23.52 2.50 41.31
N ASN A 51 -24.55 3.17 41.83
CA ASN A 51 -24.59 3.60 43.22
C ASN A 51 -25.52 2.67 44.01
N PRO A 52 -25.02 1.97 45.07
CA PRO A 52 -25.80 1.05 45.88
C PRO A 52 -27.02 1.68 46.54
N GLU A 53 -27.01 3.00 46.75
CA GLU A 53 -28.16 3.72 47.31
C GLU A 53 -29.30 3.96 46.29
N ARG A 54 -29.02 3.81 44.99
CA ARG A 54 -29.96 4.10 43.89
C ARG A 54 -30.41 2.87 43.10
N VAL A 55 -29.78 1.71 43.32
CA VAL A 55 -30.09 0.47 42.60
C VAL A 55 -30.51 -0.66 43.55
N SER A 56 -31.18 -1.68 43.01
CA SER A 56 -31.53 -2.87 43.79
C SER A 56 -30.28 -3.70 44.13
N ALA A 57 -30.39 -4.53 45.17
CA ALA A 57 -29.34 -5.47 45.55
C ALA A 57 -28.98 -6.44 44.40
N GLU A 58 -29.92 -6.79 43.54
CA GLU A 58 -29.72 -7.65 42.39
C GLU A 58 -28.84 -6.94 41.33
N VAL A 59 -29.13 -5.67 41.00
CA VAL A 59 -28.33 -4.87 40.09
C VAL A 59 -26.91 -4.69 40.64
N MET A 60 -26.77 -4.45 41.94
CA MET A 60 -25.48 -4.33 42.60
C MET A 60 -24.68 -5.63 42.52
N ALA A 61 -25.27 -6.77 42.85
CA ALA A 61 -24.63 -8.09 42.75
C ALA A 61 -24.19 -8.39 41.29
N THR A 62 -25.01 -8.01 40.30
CA THR A 62 -24.65 -8.12 38.89
C THR A 62 -23.43 -7.27 38.60
N ALA A 63 -23.41 -6.00 39.01
CA ALA A 63 -22.28 -5.07 38.79
C ALA A 63 -20.97 -5.57 39.45
N GLU A 64 -21.03 -6.20 40.61
CA GLU A 64 -19.88 -6.80 41.28
C GLU A 64 -19.30 -7.99 40.53
N SER A 65 -20.14 -8.75 39.82
CA SER A 65 -19.74 -9.92 39.02
C SER A 65 -19.07 -9.57 37.68
N ILE A 66 -19.25 -8.36 37.18
CA ILE A 66 -18.77 -7.91 35.89
C ILE A 66 -17.24 -7.90 35.80
N ARG A 67 -16.71 -8.35 34.68
CA ARG A 67 -15.28 -8.34 34.33
C ARG A 67 -15.08 -7.69 32.98
N SER A 68 -13.80 -7.44 32.64
CA SER A 68 -13.38 -6.87 31.35
C SER A 68 -13.95 -7.66 30.17
N GLU A 69 -14.35 -6.94 29.14
CA GLU A 69 -14.89 -7.47 27.89
C GLU A 69 -16.25 -8.20 28.00
N TYR A 70 -16.92 -8.17 29.19
CA TYR A 70 -18.32 -8.60 29.28
C TYR A 70 -19.19 -7.71 28.39
N VAL A 71 -20.20 -8.31 27.76
CA VAL A 71 -21.18 -7.60 26.93
C VAL A 71 -22.39 -7.24 27.78
N LEU A 72 -22.68 -5.96 27.84
CA LEU A 72 -23.75 -5.43 28.69
C LEU A 72 -24.85 -4.74 27.88
N GLU A 73 -26.08 -4.85 28.41
CA GLU A 73 -27.17 -3.92 28.19
C GLU A 73 -27.39 -3.13 29.45
N VAL A 74 -27.35 -1.81 29.39
CA VAL A 74 -27.54 -0.95 30.55
C VAL A 74 -28.56 0.13 30.26
N THR A 75 -29.44 0.39 31.23
CA THR A 75 -30.43 1.47 31.15
C THR A 75 -30.23 2.39 32.36
N GLY A 76 -30.37 3.68 32.14
CA GLY A 76 -30.21 4.65 33.21
C GLY A 76 -30.40 6.09 32.72
N LEU A 77 -30.21 7.01 33.64
CA LEU A 77 -30.32 8.46 33.44
C LEU A 77 -28.96 9.05 33.09
N VAL A 78 -28.91 9.86 32.04
CA VAL A 78 -27.73 10.64 31.72
C VAL A 78 -27.63 11.83 32.67
N GLU A 79 -26.52 11.94 33.39
CA GLU A 79 -26.22 13.08 34.25
C GLU A 79 -24.88 13.73 33.87
N ALA A 80 -24.71 15.00 34.23
CA ALA A 80 -23.42 15.68 34.10
C ALA A 80 -22.44 15.09 35.14
N ARG A 81 -21.18 14.92 34.73
CA ARG A 81 -20.12 14.51 35.69
C ARG A 81 -19.72 15.65 36.58
N GLU A 82 -19.49 15.35 37.86
CA GLU A 82 -18.95 16.34 38.82
C GLU A 82 -17.57 16.85 38.37
N GLN A 83 -16.75 15.94 37.84
CA GLN A 83 -15.44 16.27 37.26
C GLN A 83 -15.39 15.76 35.83
N ALA A 84 -15.46 16.68 34.88
CA ALA A 84 -15.34 16.35 33.45
C ALA A 84 -13.97 15.75 33.11
N ASN A 85 -13.96 14.75 32.24
CA ASN A 85 -12.73 14.19 31.68
C ASN A 85 -12.49 14.76 30.28
N PRO A 86 -11.54 15.68 30.11
CA PRO A 86 -11.30 16.32 28.81
C PRO A 86 -10.73 15.38 27.74
N ASN A 87 -10.26 14.19 28.15
CA ASN A 87 -9.67 13.21 27.24
C ASN A 87 -10.70 12.32 26.53
N LEU A 88 -11.97 12.44 26.88
CA LEU A 88 -13.06 11.68 26.26
C LEU A 88 -14.11 12.61 25.67
N PRO A 89 -14.60 12.37 24.45
CA PRO A 89 -15.72 13.14 23.87
C PRO A 89 -17.00 13.09 24.73
N THR A 90 -17.20 12.02 25.49
CA THR A 90 -18.30 11.82 26.44
C THR A 90 -17.96 12.28 27.86
N GLY A 91 -16.77 12.85 28.07
CA GLY A 91 -16.18 13.05 29.39
C GLY A 91 -16.93 14.06 30.29
N ALA A 92 -17.84 14.85 29.74
CA ALA A 92 -18.70 15.79 30.50
C ALA A 92 -19.93 15.08 31.13
N VAL A 93 -20.25 13.86 30.67
CA VAL A 93 -21.47 13.14 31.08
C VAL A 93 -21.15 11.71 31.56
N GLU A 94 -22.09 11.15 32.29
CA GLU A 94 -22.07 9.75 32.73
C GLU A 94 -23.49 9.18 32.77
N LEU A 95 -23.61 7.86 32.68
CA LEU A 95 -24.90 7.18 32.85
C LEU A 95 -25.04 6.69 34.29
N LYS A 96 -26.02 7.21 35.01
CA LYS A 96 -26.45 6.67 36.30
C LYS A 96 -27.31 5.44 36.03
N VAL A 97 -26.76 4.29 36.31
CA VAL A 97 -27.37 3.01 35.96
C VAL A 97 -28.54 2.69 36.87
N GLU A 98 -29.65 2.23 36.29
CA GLU A 98 -30.85 1.74 36.94
C GLU A 98 -31.03 0.24 36.73
N ALA A 99 -30.65 -0.27 35.56
CA ALA A 99 -30.73 -1.69 35.22
C ALA A 99 -29.50 -2.14 34.42
N ILE A 100 -29.04 -3.36 34.70
CA ILE A 100 -27.94 -4.02 33.99
C ILE A 100 -28.36 -5.45 33.64
N THR A 101 -28.09 -5.82 32.38
CA THR A 101 -28.17 -7.21 31.95
C THR A 101 -26.83 -7.60 31.35
N VAL A 102 -26.23 -8.69 31.82
CA VAL A 102 -25.06 -9.30 31.22
C VAL A 102 -25.56 -10.13 30.02
N LEU A 103 -25.28 -9.66 28.81
CA LEU A 103 -25.67 -10.35 27.57
C LEU A 103 -24.73 -11.52 27.27
N ASN A 104 -23.45 -11.36 27.59
CA ASN A 104 -22.47 -12.43 27.51
C ASN A 104 -21.26 -12.13 28.40
N THR A 105 -20.58 -13.18 28.83
CA THR A 105 -19.35 -13.11 29.61
C THR A 105 -18.12 -13.22 28.71
N ALA A 106 -16.96 -12.93 29.26
CA ALA A 106 -15.68 -13.08 28.57
C ALA A 106 -14.62 -13.72 29.46
N LYS A 107 -13.71 -14.48 28.87
CA LYS A 107 -12.46 -14.86 29.51
C LYS A 107 -11.48 -13.70 29.47
N THR A 108 -10.40 -13.77 30.22
CA THR A 108 -9.30 -12.83 30.14
C THR A 108 -8.73 -12.88 28.71
N THR A 109 -8.63 -11.72 28.07
CA THR A 109 -8.13 -11.59 26.70
C THR A 109 -6.61 -11.80 26.63
N PRO A 110 -6.06 -12.32 25.52
CA PRO A 110 -4.62 -12.55 25.35
C PRO A 110 -3.80 -11.25 25.36
N PHE A 111 -4.44 -10.11 25.11
CA PHE A 111 -3.87 -8.76 25.21
C PHE A 111 -4.97 -7.76 25.61
N GLU A 112 -4.58 -6.61 26.09
CA GLU A 112 -5.52 -5.53 26.43
C GLU A 112 -6.10 -4.88 25.16
N ILE A 113 -7.38 -4.53 25.21
CA ILE A 113 -8.06 -3.83 24.12
C ILE A 113 -7.81 -2.31 24.24
N LYS A 114 -6.62 -1.90 23.88
CA LYS A 114 -6.17 -0.49 23.87
C LYS A 114 -5.11 -0.30 22.79
N ASP A 115 -4.81 0.93 22.44
CA ASP A 115 -3.72 1.24 21.52
C ASP A 115 -2.35 1.16 22.23
N GLY A 116 -1.28 1.02 21.45
CA GLY A 116 0.09 0.91 21.97
C GLY A 116 0.38 -0.39 22.72
N ILE A 117 -0.23 -1.51 22.34
CA ILE A 117 0.05 -2.84 22.93
C ILE A 117 1.35 -3.43 22.39
N GLU A 118 2.01 -4.24 23.23
CA GLU A 118 3.25 -4.95 22.88
C GLU A 118 3.01 -6.37 22.30
N ALA A 119 1.77 -6.73 21.96
CA ALA A 119 1.46 -8.02 21.38
C ALA A 119 2.12 -8.17 20.00
N ASN A 120 2.70 -9.33 19.72
CA ASN A 120 3.28 -9.62 18.41
C ASN A 120 2.20 -9.82 17.34
N ASP A 121 2.60 -9.68 16.08
CA ASP A 121 1.69 -9.76 14.93
C ASP A 121 0.93 -11.09 14.86
N ASP A 122 1.57 -12.23 15.12
CA ASP A 122 0.90 -13.53 15.07
C ASP A 122 -0.21 -13.65 16.13
N THR A 123 0.01 -13.12 17.33
CA THR A 123 -1.02 -13.08 18.38
C THR A 123 -2.17 -12.15 17.99
N ARG A 124 -1.86 -10.97 17.46
CA ARG A 124 -2.87 -10.02 16.96
C ARG A 124 -3.70 -10.63 15.82
N LEU A 125 -3.07 -11.32 14.88
CA LEU A 125 -3.75 -11.97 13.76
C LEU A 125 -4.56 -13.19 14.20
N ARG A 126 -4.06 -13.99 15.16
CA ARG A 126 -4.81 -15.13 15.71
C ARG A 126 -6.10 -14.70 16.40
N TYR A 127 -6.05 -13.60 17.12
CA TYR A 127 -7.19 -13.01 17.83
C TYR A 127 -7.66 -11.72 17.15
N ARG A 128 -7.70 -11.71 15.82
CA ARG A 128 -7.96 -10.50 15.02
C ARG A 128 -9.28 -9.83 15.37
N TYR A 129 -10.31 -10.58 15.71
CA TYR A 129 -11.59 -10.04 16.18
C TYR A 129 -11.49 -9.26 17.50
N LEU A 130 -10.48 -9.53 18.35
CA LEU A 130 -10.16 -8.72 19.52
C LEU A 130 -9.30 -7.51 19.15
N ASP A 131 -8.31 -7.69 18.30
CA ASP A 131 -7.45 -6.62 17.79
C ASP A 131 -8.27 -5.52 17.10
N LEU A 132 -9.30 -5.91 16.34
CA LEU A 132 -10.24 -5.00 15.68
C LEU A 132 -11.15 -4.20 16.65
N ARG A 133 -11.22 -4.56 17.94
CA ARG A 133 -11.89 -3.75 18.97
C ARG A 133 -11.06 -2.55 19.43
N ARG A 134 -9.75 -2.54 19.14
CA ARG A 134 -8.87 -1.43 19.51
C ARG A 134 -9.29 -0.17 18.73
N PRO A 135 -9.29 1.01 19.37
CA PRO A 135 -9.74 2.24 18.72
C PRO A 135 -9.03 2.52 17.41
N GLU A 136 -7.70 2.43 17.37
CA GLU A 136 -6.89 2.64 16.17
C GLU A 136 -7.31 1.74 15.01
N MET A 137 -7.48 0.44 15.26
CA MET A 137 -7.89 -0.52 14.24
C MET A 137 -9.29 -0.24 13.70
N LEU A 138 -10.19 0.13 14.61
CA LEU A 138 -11.56 0.49 14.22
C LEU A 138 -11.60 1.77 13.39
N GLU A 139 -10.84 2.79 13.76
CA GLU A 139 -10.76 4.05 13.00
C GLU A 139 -10.13 3.83 11.62
N ASN A 140 -9.11 2.97 11.51
CA ASN A 140 -8.54 2.59 10.21
C ASN A 140 -9.58 1.97 9.27
N LEU A 141 -10.43 1.08 9.76
CA LEU A 141 -11.49 0.47 8.95
C LEU A 141 -12.65 1.43 8.65
N LYS A 142 -12.97 2.34 9.57
CA LYS A 142 -13.93 3.43 9.29
C LYS A 142 -13.39 4.36 8.21
N LEU A 143 -12.09 4.71 8.28
CA LEU A 143 -11.44 5.50 7.24
C LEU A 143 -11.52 4.78 5.88
N ARG A 144 -11.20 3.48 5.85
CA ARG A 144 -11.33 2.66 4.63
C ARG A 144 -12.75 2.73 4.05
N ALA A 145 -13.77 2.56 4.88
CA ALA A 145 -15.16 2.64 4.44
C ALA A 145 -15.50 4.03 3.88
N LYS A 146 -15.02 5.08 4.53
CA LYS A 146 -15.24 6.47 4.08
C LYS A 146 -14.54 6.75 2.74
N VAL A 147 -13.29 6.30 2.59
CA VAL A 147 -12.55 6.39 1.32
C VAL A 147 -13.30 5.68 0.20
N THR A 148 -13.74 4.44 0.42
CA THR A 148 -14.49 3.66 -0.56
C THR A 148 -15.79 4.36 -0.97
N HIS A 149 -16.51 4.92 -0.01
CA HIS A 149 -17.75 5.64 -0.29
C HIS A 149 -17.49 6.92 -1.10
N SER A 150 -16.46 7.69 -0.76
CA SER A 150 -16.06 8.89 -1.49
C SER A 150 -15.70 8.57 -2.94
N ILE A 151 -14.94 7.49 -3.18
CA ILE A 151 -14.57 7.02 -4.51
C ILE A 151 -15.81 6.67 -5.34
N ARG A 152 -16.73 5.88 -4.79
CA ARG A 152 -17.98 5.50 -5.49
C ARG A 152 -18.80 6.70 -5.89
N ASN A 153 -19.02 7.63 -4.95
CA ASN A 153 -19.80 8.85 -5.23
C ASN A 153 -19.17 9.67 -6.36
N TYR A 154 -17.86 9.85 -6.34
CA TYR A 154 -17.15 10.60 -7.37
C TYR A 154 -17.29 9.94 -8.76
N LEU A 155 -17.11 8.63 -8.85
CA LEU A 155 -17.18 7.92 -10.11
C LEU A 155 -18.61 7.83 -10.64
N ASP A 156 -19.60 7.65 -9.74
CA ASP A 156 -21.02 7.66 -10.11
C ASP A 156 -21.45 9.04 -10.67
N GLU A 157 -20.97 10.14 -10.07
CA GLU A 157 -21.21 11.51 -10.57
C GLU A 157 -20.61 11.74 -11.98
N LEU A 158 -19.54 11.00 -12.34
CA LEU A 158 -18.91 11.04 -13.67
C LEU A 158 -19.48 9.98 -14.63
N GLU A 159 -20.61 9.37 -14.28
CA GLU A 159 -21.32 8.38 -15.10
C GLU A 159 -20.52 7.08 -15.36
N PHE A 160 -19.61 6.71 -14.46
CA PHE A 160 -18.99 5.39 -14.48
C PHE A 160 -19.99 4.33 -14.04
N ILE A 161 -19.94 3.17 -14.68
CA ILE A 161 -20.78 2.02 -14.36
C ILE A 161 -19.97 1.02 -13.53
N ASP A 162 -20.47 0.69 -12.33
CA ASP A 162 -19.90 -0.36 -11.48
C ASP A 162 -20.30 -1.73 -12.02
N VAL A 163 -19.34 -2.51 -12.52
CA VAL A 163 -19.56 -3.81 -13.13
C VAL A 163 -18.69 -4.87 -12.49
N GLU A 164 -19.31 -5.92 -11.97
CA GLU A 164 -18.59 -7.08 -11.45
C GLU A 164 -18.01 -7.94 -12.59
N THR A 165 -16.79 -8.41 -12.40
CA THR A 165 -16.10 -9.33 -13.29
C THR A 165 -15.83 -10.67 -12.59
N PRO A 166 -15.65 -11.79 -13.32
CA PRO A 166 -15.54 -13.10 -12.69
C PRO A 166 -14.20 -13.28 -11.93
N PHE A 167 -14.25 -14.00 -10.82
CA PHE A 167 -13.06 -14.50 -10.12
C PHE A 167 -12.60 -15.87 -10.65
N LEU A 168 -13.53 -16.70 -11.10
CA LEU A 168 -13.19 -17.97 -11.74
C LEU A 168 -12.87 -17.73 -13.22
N SER A 169 -11.61 -17.41 -13.49
CA SER A 169 -11.12 -17.00 -14.80
C SER A 169 -10.15 -18.02 -15.40
N LYS A 170 -9.77 -17.79 -16.64
CA LYS A 170 -8.65 -18.50 -17.27
C LYS A 170 -7.33 -17.91 -16.79
N SER A 171 -6.32 -18.77 -16.58
CA SER A 171 -4.95 -18.31 -16.29
C SER A 171 -4.43 -17.44 -17.42
N THR A 172 -3.92 -16.26 -17.05
CA THR A 172 -3.28 -15.31 -17.96
C THR A 172 -2.00 -14.80 -17.31
N PRO A 173 -0.84 -14.83 -18.00
CA PRO A 173 0.41 -14.38 -17.41
C PRO A 173 0.42 -12.85 -17.32
N GLU A 174 0.40 -12.31 -16.09
CA GLU A 174 0.46 -10.87 -15.80
C GLU A 174 1.63 -10.50 -14.86
N GLY A 175 2.69 -11.30 -14.82
CA GLY A 175 3.90 -11.02 -14.05
C GLY A 175 4.01 -11.76 -12.70
N ALA A 176 2.93 -11.98 -11.96
CA ALA A 176 2.90 -12.84 -10.77
C ALA A 176 2.42 -14.25 -11.11
N ARG A 177 2.54 -15.17 -10.14
CA ARG A 177 1.93 -16.51 -10.27
C ARG A 177 0.44 -16.43 -9.94
N ASP A 178 -0.36 -17.26 -10.62
CA ASP A 178 -1.78 -17.38 -10.38
C ASP A 178 -2.09 -18.34 -9.23
N TYR A 179 -3.11 -18.04 -8.43
CA TYR A 179 -3.77 -19.04 -7.59
C TYR A 179 -4.71 -19.88 -8.44
N LEU A 180 -4.56 -21.21 -8.40
CA LEU A 180 -5.34 -22.15 -9.19
C LEU A 180 -6.48 -22.76 -8.37
N VAL A 181 -7.66 -22.89 -8.99
CA VAL A 181 -8.83 -23.53 -8.41
C VAL A 181 -9.26 -24.70 -9.30
N PRO A 182 -9.19 -25.95 -8.83
CA PRO A 182 -9.54 -27.11 -9.63
C PRO A 182 -11.04 -27.18 -9.93
N SER A 183 -11.39 -27.59 -11.15
CA SER A 183 -12.79 -27.78 -11.56
C SER A 183 -13.25 -29.21 -11.30
N ARG A 184 -14.28 -29.38 -10.47
CA ARG A 184 -14.92 -30.69 -10.26
C ARG A 184 -15.69 -31.18 -11.50
N VAL A 185 -16.29 -30.25 -12.22
CA VAL A 185 -17.11 -30.57 -13.40
C VAL A 185 -16.24 -30.87 -14.62
N ASN A 186 -15.20 -30.09 -14.84
CA ASN A 186 -14.24 -30.26 -15.93
C ASN A 186 -12.95 -30.83 -15.36
N LYS A 187 -12.90 -32.16 -15.19
CA LYS A 187 -11.78 -32.84 -14.56
C LYS A 187 -10.46 -32.58 -15.28
N GLY A 188 -9.40 -32.37 -14.51
CA GLY A 188 -8.08 -32.03 -15.04
C GLY A 188 -7.94 -30.58 -15.54
N HIS A 189 -8.99 -29.77 -15.38
CA HIS A 189 -8.96 -28.35 -15.71
C HIS A 189 -9.03 -27.49 -14.45
N PHE A 190 -8.45 -26.30 -14.53
CA PHE A 190 -8.36 -25.34 -13.43
C PHE A 190 -8.87 -23.97 -13.87
N TYR A 191 -9.55 -23.31 -12.95
CA TYR A 191 -9.68 -21.86 -12.99
C TYR A 191 -8.44 -21.23 -12.36
N ALA A 192 -8.18 -19.99 -12.70
CA ALA A 192 -7.25 -19.14 -11.99
C ALA A 192 -7.98 -17.95 -11.35
N LEU A 193 -7.58 -17.56 -10.15
CA LEU A 193 -8.04 -16.31 -9.55
C LEU A 193 -7.34 -15.13 -10.24
N PRO A 194 -8.06 -14.07 -10.64
CA PRO A 194 -7.50 -13.03 -11.48
C PRO A 194 -6.50 -12.15 -10.71
N GLN A 195 -5.39 -11.83 -11.35
CA GLN A 195 -4.42 -10.88 -10.83
C GLN A 195 -4.93 -9.43 -10.93
N SER A 196 -5.77 -9.17 -11.91
CA SER A 196 -6.57 -7.97 -12.10
C SER A 196 -7.69 -8.25 -13.12
N PRO A 197 -8.74 -7.43 -13.23
CA PRO A 197 -9.77 -7.57 -14.26
C PRO A 197 -9.35 -6.98 -15.63
N GLN A 198 -8.06 -6.95 -15.96
CA GLN A 198 -7.51 -6.23 -17.12
C GLN A 198 -8.19 -6.59 -18.44
N ILE A 199 -8.33 -7.87 -18.77
CA ILE A 199 -8.91 -8.28 -20.05
C ILE A 199 -10.42 -8.04 -20.07
N THR A 200 -11.11 -8.35 -18.98
CA THR A 200 -12.57 -8.18 -18.91
C THR A 200 -12.99 -6.73 -18.99
N LYS A 201 -12.26 -5.81 -18.37
CA LYS A 201 -12.57 -4.37 -18.49
C LYS A 201 -12.34 -3.83 -19.90
N GLN A 202 -11.32 -4.33 -20.60
CA GLN A 202 -11.12 -4.00 -22.02
C GLN A 202 -12.29 -4.51 -22.88
N LEU A 203 -12.77 -5.73 -22.63
CA LEU A 203 -13.94 -6.27 -23.33
C LEU A 203 -15.22 -5.48 -23.02
N LEU A 204 -15.36 -4.91 -21.82
CA LEU A 204 -16.47 -4.00 -21.49
C LEU A 204 -16.41 -2.72 -22.31
N MET A 205 -15.21 -2.22 -22.65
CA MET A 205 -15.09 -1.10 -23.57
C MET A 205 -15.57 -1.49 -24.98
N ASN A 206 -15.18 -2.67 -25.46
CA ASN A 206 -15.68 -3.22 -26.73
C ASN A 206 -17.19 -3.45 -26.72
N ALA A 207 -17.77 -3.74 -25.56
CA ALA A 207 -19.20 -3.86 -25.35
C ALA A 207 -19.96 -2.51 -25.27
N GLY A 208 -19.23 -1.38 -25.34
CA GLY A 208 -19.83 -0.04 -25.37
C GLY A 208 -20.17 0.56 -24.01
N PHE A 209 -19.57 0.05 -22.92
CA PHE A 209 -19.80 0.60 -21.56
C PHE A 209 -19.21 1.99 -21.35
N ASP A 210 -18.22 2.37 -22.15
CA ASP A 210 -17.58 3.68 -22.19
C ASP A 210 -16.81 4.09 -20.93
N ARG A 211 -17.42 3.99 -19.76
CA ARG A 211 -16.82 4.29 -18.45
C ARG A 211 -17.17 3.20 -17.45
N TYR A 212 -16.18 2.41 -17.08
CA TYR A 212 -16.30 1.30 -16.13
C TYR A 212 -15.46 1.57 -14.89
N TYR A 213 -15.97 1.15 -13.74
CA TYR A 213 -15.16 0.95 -12.56
C TYR A 213 -15.58 -0.28 -11.77
N GLN A 214 -14.69 -0.75 -10.91
CA GLN A 214 -14.97 -1.78 -9.93
C GLN A 214 -14.03 -1.63 -8.73
N ILE A 215 -14.54 -1.79 -7.53
CA ILE A 215 -13.69 -1.98 -6.34
C ILE A 215 -13.60 -3.49 -6.12
N VAL A 216 -12.47 -4.08 -6.50
CA VAL A 216 -12.34 -5.50 -6.78
C VAL A 216 -11.18 -6.15 -6.04
N LYS A 217 -11.38 -7.39 -5.60
CA LYS A 217 -10.30 -8.25 -5.12
C LYS A 217 -9.43 -8.74 -6.27
N CYS A 218 -8.12 -8.64 -6.06
CA CYS A 218 -7.08 -9.18 -6.94
C CYS A 218 -6.23 -10.18 -6.16
N PHE A 219 -5.66 -11.16 -6.86
CA PHE A 219 -4.97 -12.28 -6.26
C PHE A 219 -3.61 -12.47 -6.94
N ARG A 220 -2.53 -12.48 -6.16
CA ARG A 220 -1.16 -12.70 -6.67
C ARG A 220 -0.38 -13.58 -5.71
N ASP A 221 0.14 -14.70 -6.21
CA ASP A 221 1.03 -15.58 -5.46
C ASP A 221 2.47 -15.11 -5.66
N GLU A 222 2.89 -14.21 -4.78
CA GLU A 222 4.22 -13.59 -4.79
C GLU A 222 4.77 -13.42 -3.38
N ASP A 223 6.05 -13.07 -3.27
CA ASP A 223 6.67 -12.81 -1.98
C ASP A 223 6.04 -11.60 -1.29
N LEU A 224 5.69 -11.78 -0.01
CA LEU A 224 5.00 -10.77 0.76
C LEU A 224 5.96 -9.76 1.38
N ARG A 225 5.52 -8.51 1.42
CA ARG A 225 6.17 -7.37 2.07
C ARG A 225 5.16 -6.59 2.90
N GLY A 226 5.59 -5.57 3.61
CA GLY A 226 4.69 -4.73 4.42
C GLY A 226 3.54 -4.08 3.65
N ASP A 227 3.72 -3.85 2.35
CA ASP A 227 2.75 -3.26 1.44
C ASP A 227 2.15 -4.25 0.41
N ARG A 228 2.31 -5.58 0.64
CA ARG A 228 1.81 -6.65 -0.24
C ARG A 228 1.06 -7.70 0.53
N GLN A 229 -0.04 -8.18 -0.08
CA GLN A 229 -0.87 -9.29 0.39
C GLN A 229 -1.18 -10.22 -0.79
N PRO A 230 -1.39 -11.53 -0.55
CA PRO A 230 -1.75 -12.47 -1.63
C PRO A 230 -3.13 -12.17 -2.22
N GLU A 231 -4.00 -11.55 -1.46
CA GLU A 231 -5.25 -10.96 -1.89
C GLU A 231 -5.33 -9.51 -1.42
N PHE A 232 -5.66 -8.61 -2.33
CA PHE A 232 -5.71 -7.17 -2.09
C PHE A 232 -6.83 -6.54 -2.91
N THR A 233 -7.13 -5.28 -2.66
CA THR A 233 -8.25 -4.59 -3.31
C THR A 233 -7.72 -3.47 -4.20
N GLN A 234 -8.23 -3.42 -5.43
CA GLN A 234 -8.00 -2.31 -6.35
C GLN A 234 -9.29 -1.52 -6.58
N VAL A 235 -9.14 -0.21 -6.82
CA VAL A 235 -10.10 0.59 -7.54
C VAL A 235 -9.68 0.55 -8.99
N ASP A 236 -10.44 -0.16 -9.81
CA ASP A 236 -10.12 -0.43 -11.20
C ASP A 236 -11.01 0.38 -12.13
N LEU A 237 -10.43 1.08 -13.08
CA LEU A 237 -11.10 1.98 -14.03
C LEU A 237 -10.74 1.60 -15.46
N GLU A 238 -11.70 1.78 -16.38
CA GLU A 238 -11.43 1.77 -17.82
C GLU A 238 -12.38 2.72 -18.54
N THR A 239 -11.85 3.41 -19.56
CA THR A 239 -12.60 4.42 -20.32
C THR A 239 -12.34 4.27 -21.81
N SER A 240 -13.35 4.55 -22.64
CA SER A 240 -13.21 4.67 -24.09
C SER A 240 -13.06 6.13 -24.51
N PHE A 241 -12.35 6.37 -25.61
CA PHE A 241 -12.25 7.66 -26.30
C PHE A 241 -11.59 8.79 -25.51
N LEU A 242 -10.95 8.51 -24.39
CA LEU A 242 -10.19 9.48 -23.61
C LEU A 242 -8.69 9.36 -23.89
N SER A 243 -7.99 10.50 -23.84
CA SER A 243 -6.54 10.55 -23.81
C SER A 243 -5.98 10.12 -22.45
N ASP A 244 -4.70 9.83 -22.39
CA ASP A 244 -3.99 9.57 -21.14
C ASP A 244 -4.08 10.77 -20.16
N GLN A 245 -4.01 12.00 -20.68
CA GLN A 245 -4.17 13.21 -19.88
C GLN A 245 -5.57 13.30 -19.24
N GLU A 246 -6.64 13.01 -20.00
CA GLU A 246 -8.01 13.05 -19.47
C GLU A 246 -8.25 11.97 -18.41
N ILE A 247 -7.64 10.79 -18.54
CA ILE A 247 -7.68 9.72 -17.52
C ILE A 247 -6.94 10.16 -16.26
N GLN A 248 -5.77 10.80 -16.41
CA GLN A 248 -5.04 11.38 -15.28
C GLN A 248 -5.85 12.47 -14.58
N ASP A 249 -6.51 13.36 -15.32
CA ASP A 249 -7.36 14.43 -14.76
C ASP A 249 -8.53 13.88 -13.94
N ILE A 250 -9.19 12.82 -14.41
CA ILE A 250 -10.24 12.11 -13.65
C ILE A 250 -9.66 11.54 -12.34
N THR A 251 -8.49 10.93 -12.41
CA THR A 251 -7.81 10.35 -11.25
C THR A 251 -7.39 11.42 -10.24
N GLU A 252 -6.87 12.55 -10.71
CA GLU A 252 -6.54 13.70 -9.86
C GLU A 252 -7.77 14.24 -9.11
N GLY A 253 -8.89 14.37 -9.82
CA GLY A 253 -10.16 14.77 -9.21
C GLY A 253 -10.67 13.79 -8.16
N LEU A 254 -10.51 12.48 -8.41
CA LEU A 254 -10.84 11.42 -7.44
C LEU A 254 -9.99 11.56 -6.17
N ILE A 255 -8.69 11.69 -6.31
CA ILE A 255 -7.76 11.84 -5.18
C ILE A 255 -8.06 13.14 -4.41
N ALA A 256 -8.27 14.25 -5.10
CA ALA A 256 -8.62 15.52 -4.47
C ALA A 256 -9.90 15.41 -3.63
N ARG A 257 -10.93 14.73 -4.17
CA ARG A 257 -12.20 14.47 -3.47
C ARG A 257 -11.97 13.63 -2.21
N VAL A 258 -11.23 12.53 -2.33
CA VAL A 258 -10.91 11.64 -1.20
C VAL A 258 -10.14 12.40 -0.11
N MET A 259 -9.10 13.15 -0.46
CA MET A 259 -8.30 13.93 0.49
C MET A 259 -9.15 14.95 1.25
N LYS A 260 -10.00 15.69 0.54
CA LYS A 260 -10.89 16.67 1.13
C LYS A 260 -11.91 16.05 2.08
N GLU A 261 -12.59 14.98 1.65
CA GLU A 261 -13.67 14.36 2.44
C GLU A 261 -13.15 13.55 3.63
N THR A 262 -11.96 12.94 3.52
CA THR A 262 -11.44 12.04 4.56
C THR A 262 -10.44 12.69 5.50
N LYS A 263 -9.62 13.61 5.00
CA LYS A 263 -8.55 14.29 5.77
C LYS A 263 -8.78 15.78 5.95
N GLY A 264 -9.74 16.37 5.23
CA GLY A 264 -9.94 17.84 5.22
C GLY A 264 -8.81 18.60 4.53
N ILE A 265 -8.02 17.93 3.69
CA ILE A 265 -6.86 18.51 2.99
C ILE A 265 -7.25 18.83 1.55
N GLU A 266 -6.97 20.04 1.11
CA GLU A 266 -7.05 20.44 -0.29
C GLU A 266 -5.69 20.25 -0.95
N VAL A 267 -5.63 19.38 -1.95
CA VAL A 267 -4.42 19.14 -2.75
C VAL A 267 -4.38 20.06 -3.96
N THR A 268 -3.18 20.49 -4.32
CA THR A 268 -2.99 21.37 -5.50
C THR A 268 -3.02 20.54 -6.77
N LEU A 269 -3.83 20.94 -7.73
CA LEU A 269 -3.93 20.34 -9.05
C LEU A 269 -3.41 21.31 -10.14
N PRO A 270 -2.86 20.81 -11.27
CA PRO A 270 -2.57 19.40 -11.55
C PRO A 270 -1.36 18.88 -10.76
N PHE A 271 -1.27 17.56 -10.58
CA PHE A 271 -0.08 16.95 -9.98
C PHE A 271 1.13 17.09 -10.93
N PRO A 272 2.35 17.26 -10.38
CA PRO A 272 3.57 17.26 -11.19
C PRO A 272 3.69 15.97 -12.02
N ARG A 273 4.27 16.09 -13.21
CA ARG A 273 4.61 14.96 -14.07
C ARG A 273 6.12 14.87 -14.18
N MET A 274 6.65 13.69 -13.90
CA MET A 274 8.08 13.38 -14.00
C MET A 274 8.26 12.24 -14.99
N LYS A 275 9.23 12.36 -15.88
CA LYS A 275 9.58 11.25 -16.77
C LYS A 275 10.22 10.13 -15.97
N TYR A 276 9.98 8.87 -16.38
CA TYR A 276 10.61 7.70 -15.77
C TYR A 276 12.13 7.85 -15.69
N ASP A 277 12.77 8.28 -16.77
CA ASP A 277 14.24 8.46 -16.82
C ASP A 277 14.71 9.48 -15.77
N ASP A 278 13.99 10.59 -15.58
CA ASP A 278 14.30 11.60 -14.57
C ASP A 278 14.10 11.06 -13.14
N ALA A 279 13.03 10.28 -12.90
CA ALA A 279 12.79 9.64 -11.63
C ALA A 279 13.94 8.68 -11.26
N MET A 280 14.38 7.86 -12.21
CA MET A 280 15.51 6.95 -12.02
C MET A 280 16.84 7.71 -11.86
N ALA A 281 17.07 8.74 -12.64
CA ALA A 281 18.31 9.50 -12.60
C ALA A 281 18.48 10.29 -11.28
N LEU A 282 17.40 10.93 -10.80
CA LEU A 282 17.45 11.86 -9.67
C LEU A 282 17.11 11.21 -8.32
N TYR A 283 16.26 10.19 -8.31
CA TYR A 283 15.78 9.55 -7.09
C TYR A 283 16.20 8.09 -6.96
N GLY A 284 16.71 7.48 -8.04
CA GLY A 284 17.06 6.06 -8.08
C GLY A 284 15.85 5.14 -7.93
N SER A 285 14.66 5.60 -8.26
CA SER A 285 13.40 4.89 -8.06
C SER A 285 12.33 5.38 -9.03
N ASP A 286 11.49 4.48 -9.50
CA ASP A 286 10.28 4.75 -10.28
C ASP A 286 9.11 5.31 -9.44
N LYS A 287 9.27 5.34 -8.12
CA LYS A 287 8.33 5.88 -7.13
C LYS A 287 9.02 6.85 -6.17
N PRO A 288 9.44 8.02 -6.64
CA PRO A 288 10.24 8.96 -5.86
C PRO A 288 9.47 9.55 -4.68
N ASP A 289 10.13 9.63 -3.52
CA ASP A 289 9.67 10.44 -2.41
C ASP A 289 10.24 11.86 -2.56
N THR A 290 9.37 12.80 -2.85
CA THR A 290 9.73 14.20 -3.10
C THR A 290 9.57 15.11 -1.88
N ARG A 291 9.32 14.54 -0.68
CA ARG A 291 9.18 15.32 0.56
C ARG A 291 10.50 15.88 1.09
N PHE A 292 11.61 15.43 0.56
CA PHE A 292 12.95 15.89 0.93
C PHE A 292 13.87 15.88 -0.30
N GLU A 293 14.93 16.65 -0.24
CA GLU A 293 15.96 16.71 -1.29
C GLU A 293 16.91 15.51 -1.23
N MET A 294 18.20 15.66 -1.37
CA MET A 294 19.22 14.61 -1.45
C MET A 294 19.14 13.83 -2.77
N LEU A 295 19.09 14.58 -3.88
CA LEU A 295 19.01 13.99 -5.23
C LEU A 295 20.33 13.31 -5.60
N LEU A 296 20.23 12.25 -6.39
CA LEU A 296 21.38 11.57 -6.97
C LEU A 296 22.07 12.48 -7.99
N GLN A 297 23.39 12.54 -7.94
CA GLN A 297 24.23 13.30 -8.87
C GLN A 297 25.08 12.34 -9.69
N ASP A 298 25.10 12.51 -10.99
CA ASP A 298 25.97 11.74 -11.88
C ASP A 298 27.33 12.42 -11.99
N LEU A 299 28.36 11.71 -11.59
CA LEU A 299 29.75 12.19 -11.61
C LEU A 299 30.64 11.39 -12.54
N THR A 300 30.07 10.50 -13.35
CA THR A 300 30.79 9.54 -14.19
C THR A 300 31.88 10.21 -15.03
N ASP A 301 31.52 11.27 -15.76
CA ASP A 301 32.47 11.98 -16.62
C ASP A 301 33.50 12.78 -15.82
N LEU A 302 33.09 13.34 -14.66
CA LEU A 302 33.97 14.15 -13.82
C LEU A 302 35.10 13.33 -13.20
N VAL A 303 34.81 12.09 -12.80
CA VAL A 303 35.79 11.24 -12.10
C VAL A 303 36.49 10.23 -13.00
N LYS A 304 36.21 10.25 -14.30
CA LYS A 304 36.76 9.28 -15.27
C LYS A 304 38.29 9.30 -15.36
N GLY A 305 38.93 10.45 -15.08
CA GLY A 305 40.38 10.67 -15.17
C GLY A 305 41.16 10.42 -13.89
N VAL A 306 40.50 10.04 -12.77
CA VAL A 306 41.15 9.86 -11.49
C VAL A 306 41.98 8.55 -11.44
N ASP A 307 43.07 8.56 -10.70
CA ASP A 307 43.91 7.36 -10.45
C ASP A 307 43.27 6.49 -9.34
N PHE A 308 42.01 6.12 -9.56
CA PHE A 308 41.26 5.19 -8.72
C PHE A 308 40.39 4.32 -9.62
N LYS A 309 40.86 3.11 -9.89
CA LYS A 309 40.21 2.20 -10.87
C LYS A 309 38.74 1.94 -10.62
N VAL A 310 38.32 1.90 -9.37
CA VAL A 310 36.92 1.72 -8.99
C VAL A 310 36.03 2.82 -9.60
N PHE A 311 36.53 4.05 -9.75
CA PHE A 311 35.81 5.15 -10.36
C PHE A 311 36.04 5.25 -11.87
N SER A 312 37.34 5.17 -12.27
CA SER A 312 37.70 5.40 -13.68
C SER A 312 37.25 4.29 -14.64
N GLU A 313 37.03 3.07 -14.14
CA GLU A 313 36.64 1.91 -14.94
C GLU A 313 35.12 1.59 -14.80
N ALA A 314 34.41 2.21 -13.85
CA ALA A 314 32.99 1.95 -13.63
C ALA A 314 32.11 2.51 -14.77
N PRO A 315 31.06 1.77 -15.19
CA PRO A 315 30.10 2.27 -16.17
C PRO A 315 29.37 3.54 -15.71
N ALA A 316 29.12 3.64 -14.39
CA ALA A 316 28.52 4.82 -13.76
C ALA A 316 29.12 5.08 -12.38
N VAL A 317 29.34 6.34 -12.05
CA VAL A 317 29.67 6.80 -10.71
C VAL A 317 28.69 7.87 -10.31
N LYS A 318 27.86 7.56 -9.31
CA LYS A 318 26.86 8.48 -8.81
C LYS A 318 27.06 8.76 -7.32
N ALA A 319 26.55 9.88 -6.85
CA ALA A 319 26.68 10.27 -5.46
C ALA A 319 25.39 10.88 -4.91
N ILE A 320 25.25 10.82 -3.58
CA ILE A 320 24.32 11.64 -2.81
C ILE A 320 25.09 12.46 -1.78
N VAL A 321 24.59 13.65 -1.47
CA VAL A 321 25.13 14.54 -0.46
C VAL A 321 24.20 14.57 0.74
N VAL A 322 24.71 14.13 1.89
CA VAL A 322 23.98 14.19 3.16
C VAL A 322 24.42 15.47 3.87
N LYS A 323 23.59 16.50 3.73
CA LYS A 323 23.89 17.85 4.20
C LYS A 323 24.11 17.91 5.71
N GLY A 324 25.23 18.51 6.13
CA GLY A 324 25.57 18.74 7.54
C GLY A 324 25.75 17.48 8.40
N ALA A 325 25.87 16.29 7.80
CA ALA A 325 25.83 15.01 8.52
C ALA A 325 27.22 14.39 8.79
N ALA A 326 28.31 15.05 8.40
CA ALA A 326 29.66 14.50 8.54
C ALA A 326 30.02 14.06 9.98
N ASP A 327 29.60 14.84 10.97
CA ASP A 327 29.86 14.54 12.38
C ASP A 327 28.89 13.51 12.98
N GLN A 328 27.75 13.29 12.35
CA GLN A 328 26.70 12.36 12.81
C GLN A 328 26.98 10.90 12.42
N TYR A 329 27.79 10.67 11.39
CA TYR A 329 28.16 9.34 10.91
C TYR A 329 29.62 9.03 11.20
N SER A 330 29.85 8.12 12.13
CA SER A 330 31.18 7.53 12.35
C SER A 330 31.53 6.57 11.21
N ARG A 331 32.77 6.16 11.11
CA ARG A 331 33.20 5.11 10.16
C ARG A 331 32.37 3.83 10.32
N LYS A 332 32.10 3.43 11.56
CA LYS A 332 31.29 2.24 11.86
C LYS A 332 29.84 2.38 11.34
N ASP A 333 29.28 3.58 11.38
CA ASP A 333 27.92 3.82 10.86
C ASP A 333 27.92 3.77 9.32
N ILE A 334 28.95 4.29 8.67
CA ILE A 334 29.12 4.19 7.22
C ILE A 334 29.38 2.73 6.80
N ASP A 335 30.08 1.93 7.59
CA ASP A 335 30.26 0.49 7.35
C ASP A 335 28.89 -0.22 7.36
N LYS A 336 27.94 0.17 8.23
CA LYS A 336 26.56 -0.36 8.20
C LYS A 336 25.81 0.05 6.93
N LEU A 337 26.00 1.29 6.47
CA LEU A 337 25.42 1.73 5.18
C LEU A 337 26.01 0.94 4.01
N THR A 338 27.28 0.56 4.09
CA THR A 338 27.95 -0.30 3.08
C THR A 338 27.28 -1.68 3.02
N GLU A 339 26.93 -2.27 4.17
CA GLU A 339 26.19 -3.56 4.18
C GLU A 339 24.81 -3.43 3.54
N VAL A 340 24.13 -2.29 3.72
CA VAL A 340 22.89 -2.01 3.00
C VAL A 340 23.13 -1.88 1.50
N ALA A 341 24.17 -1.15 1.10
CA ALA A 341 24.53 -1.00 -0.31
C ALA A 341 24.74 -2.35 -1.01
N LYS A 342 25.40 -3.30 -0.33
CA LYS A 342 25.59 -4.67 -0.84
C LYS A 342 24.28 -5.43 -1.09
N GLN A 343 23.25 -5.18 -0.30
CA GLN A 343 21.93 -5.80 -0.50
C GLN A 343 21.27 -5.39 -1.83
N TYR A 344 21.67 -4.23 -2.36
CA TYR A 344 21.24 -3.71 -3.66
C TYR A 344 22.21 -3.99 -4.80
N GLY A 345 23.22 -4.85 -4.56
CA GLY A 345 24.17 -5.32 -5.57
C GLY A 345 25.46 -4.50 -5.67
N ALA A 346 25.61 -3.42 -4.93
CA ALA A 346 26.84 -2.64 -4.96
C ALA A 346 28.01 -3.41 -4.34
N LYS A 347 29.19 -3.33 -4.97
CA LYS A 347 30.42 -3.98 -4.48
C LYS A 347 31.02 -3.28 -3.25
N GLY A 348 30.67 -2.02 -3.04
CA GLY A 348 31.12 -1.20 -1.93
C GLY A 348 30.49 0.18 -1.93
N LEU A 349 30.77 0.96 -0.90
CA LEU A 349 30.31 2.34 -0.74
C LEU A 349 31.52 3.21 -0.45
N ALA A 350 31.89 4.08 -1.40
CA ALA A 350 32.95 5.07 -1.19
C ALA A 350 32.37 6.33 -0.52
N TRP A 351 33.19 7.04 0.25
CA TRP A 351 32.71 8.23 0.92
C TRP A 351 33.82 9.24 1.21
N VAL A 352 33.41 10.49 1.30
CA VAL A 352 34.22 11.60 1.81
C VAL A 352 33.36 12.51 2.69
N LYS A 353 34.04 13.20 3.61
CA LYS A 353 33.47 14.30 4.40
C LYS A 353 34.09 15.61 3.93
N TYR A 354 33.32 16.66 3.82
CA TYR A 354 33.79 17.98 3.44
C TYR A 354 33.91 18.86 4.69
N SER A 355 35.11 19.36 4.97
CA SER A 355 35.37 20.29 6.06
C SER A 355 36.58 21.15 5.78
N GLU A 356 36.55 22.41 6.22
CA GLU A 356 37.63 23.40 6.06
C GLU A 356 38.11 23.55 4.60
N GLY A 357 37.18 23.45 3.65
CA GLY A 357 37.46 23.55 2.22
C GLY A 357 38.15 22.34 1.61
N ALA A 358 38.22 21.21 2.33
CA ALA A 358 38.90 20.00 1.88
C ALA A 358 38.05 18.74 2.00
N LEU A 359 38.34 17.75 1.15
CA LEU A 359 37.76 16.42 1.23
C LEU A 359 38.56 15.53 2.19
N ASN A 360 37.89 14.85 3.09
CA ASN A 360 38.46 13.93 4.07
C ASN A 360 37.80 12.56 4.00
N GLY A 361 38.57 11.50 4.01
CA GLY A 361 38.02 10.13 3.96
C GLY A 361 38.87 9.16 3.14
N PRO A 362 38.45 7.90 3.01
CA PRO A 362 39.26 6.85 2.39
C PRO A 362 39.63 7.12 0.94
N VAL A 363 38.74 7.77 0.19
CA VAL A 363 38.94 8.05 -1.24
C VAL A 363 39.37 9.49 -1.52
N ALA A 364 39.46 10.34 -0.50
CA ALA A 364 39.79 11.76 -0.63
C ALA A 364 41.10 12.02 -1.36
N LYS A 365 42.14 11.21 -1.11
CA LYS A 365 43.45 11.31 -1.74
C LYS A 365 43.41 11.19 -3.27
N PHE A 366 42.43 10.49 -3.83
CA PHE A 366 42.28 10.31 -5.28
C PHE A 366 41.45 11.45 -5.90
N LEU A 367 40.79 12.27 -5.09
CA LEU A 367 39.89 13.34 -5.52
C LEU A 367 40.44 14.73 -5.21
N THR A 368 41.66 14.84 -4.70
CA THR A 368 42.28 16.11 -4.22
C THR A 368 42.29 17.15 -5.34
N ASP A 369 42.68 16.76 -6.54
CA ASP A 369 42.75 17.67 -7.72
C ASP A 369 41.38 18.09 -8.24
N LEU A 370 40.31 17.36 -7.91
CA LEU A 370 38.94 17.62 -8.25
C LEU A 370 38.12 18.27 -7.12
N THR A 371 38.76 18.67 -6.01
CA THR A 371 38.01 19.22 -4.86
C THR A 371 37.15 20.41 -5.24
N SER A 372 37.66 21.34 -6.04
CA SER A 372 36.90 22.50 -6.52
C SER A 372 35.70 22.07 -7.40
N ASP A 373 35.97 21.23 -8.40
CA ASP A 373 34.96 20.79 -9.36
C ASP A 373 33.85 19.97 -8.66
N LEU A 374 34.21 19.13 -7.69
CA LEU A 374 33.22 18.38 -6.88
C LEU A 374 32.46 19.30 -5.94
N THR A 375 33.12 20.31 -5.35
CA THR A 375 32.44 21.31 -4.51
C THR A 375 31.37 22.06 -5.31
N ASP A 376 31.70 22.48 -6.52
CA ASP A 376 30.76 23.19 -7.40
C ASP A 376 29.65 22.28 -7.91
N ALA A 377 29.99 21.08 -8.39
CA ALA A 377 29.01 20.12 -8.93
C ALA A 377 28.02 19.63 -7.87
N LEU A 378 28.50 19.36 -6.66
CA LEU A 378 27.71 18.84 -5.54
C LEU A 378 27.22 19.92 -4.59
N GLN A 379 27.59 21.19 -4.82
CA GLN A 379 27.26 22.34 -3.96
C GLN A 379 27.60 22.03 -2.48
N LEU A 380 28.83 21.54 -2.26
CA LEU A 380 29.29 21.10 -0.94
C LEU A 380 29.35 22.27 0.05
N GLN A 381 28.90 22.01 1.26
CA GLN A 381 28.96 22.91 2.39
C GLN A 381 29.71 22.23 3.55
N GLU A 382 30.11 23.05 4.52
CA GLU A 382 30.80 22.59 5.71
C GLU A 382 30.00 21.48 6.40
N LYS A 383 30.70 20.39 6.76
CA LYS A 383 30.12 19.20 7.39
C LYS A 383 29.22 18.33 6.51
N ASP A 384 29.30 18.43 5.20
CA ASP A 384 28.62 17.52 4.30
C ASP A 384 29.31 16.16 4.27
N LEU A 385 28.49 15.09 4.18
CA LEU A 385 28.94 13.72 3.91
C LEU A 385 28.53 13.36 2.49
N VAL A 386 29.47 12.89 1.67
CA VAL A 386 29.21 12.43 0.31
C VAL A 386 29.39 10.92 0.25
N LEU A 387 28.38 10.24 -0.26
CA LEU A 387 28.39 8.79 -0.50
C LEU A 387 28.38 8.53 -2.00
N PHE A 388 29.31 7.67 -2.48
CA PHE A 388 29.45 7.33 -3.89
C PHE A 388 29.18 5.85 -4.12
N VAL A 389 28.53 5.53 -5.22
CA VAL A 389 28.43 4.17 -5.76
C VAL A 389 28.98 4.17 -7.18
N ALA A 390 29.94 3.28 -7.42
CA ALA A 390 30.57 3.05 -8.70
C ALA A 390 30.27 1.61 -9.16
N ASP A 391 29.35 1.47 -10.11
CA ASP A 391 28.89 0.18 -10.63
C ASP A 391 28.14 0.38 -11.96
N THR A 392 27.29 -0.55 -12.36
CA THR A 392 26.31 -0.31 -13.43
C THR A 392 25.36 0.82 -13.03
N LEU A 393 24.77 1.50 -14.01
CA LEU A 393 23.81 2.58 -13.75
C LEU A 393 22.63 2.10 -12.90
N GLU A 394 22.15 0.90 -13.17
CA GLU A 394 21.05 0.27 -12.47
C GLU A 394 21.38 0.04 -10.97
N VAL A 395 22.52 -0.59 -10.68
CA VAL A 395 22.99 -0.83 -9.32
C VAL A 395 23.25 0.49 -8.58
N ALA A 396 23.86 1.48 -9.24
CA ALA A 396 24.14 2.78 -8.63
C ALA A 396 22.82 3.50 -8.25
N ASN A 397 21.84 3.51 -9.15
CA ASN A 397 20.54 4.10 -8.91
C ASN A 397 19.79 3.39 -7.78
N ALA A 398 19.64 2.07 -7.83
CA ALA A 398 18.93 1.29 -6.83
C ALA A 398 19.55 1.45 -5.42
N THR A 399 20.88 1.38 -5.34
CA THR A 399 21.61 1.52 -4.07
C THR A 399 21.46 2.92 -3.47
N LEU A 400 21.74 3.96 -4.24
CA LEU A 400 21.65 5.34 -3.74
C LEU A 400 20.21 5.75 -3.48
N GLY A 401 19.26 5.29 -4.27
CA GLY A 401 17.84 5.51 -4.01
C GLY A 401 17.38 4.93 -2.67
N ALA A 402 17.82 3.72 -2.35
CA ALA A 402 17.53 3.08 -1.06
C ALA A 402 18.23 3.79 0.12
N LEU A 403 19.51 4.14 -0.03
CA LEU A 403 20.26 4.89 0.98
C LEU A 403 19.66 6.28 1.22
N ARG A 404 19.22 6.95 0.17
CA ARG A 404 18.55 8.25 0.23
C ARG A 404 17.35 8.23 1.18
N VAL A 405 16.46 7.28 0.99
CA VAL A 405 15.25 7.13 1.83
C VAL A 405 15.61 6.74 3.26
N ARG A 406 16.55 5.83 3.44
CA ARG A 406 17.01 5.40 4.76
C ARG A 406 17.61 6.56 5.55
N LEU A 407 18.53 7.30 4.95
CA LEU A 407 19.18 8.44 5.59
C LEU A 407 18.20 9.56 5.93
N ALA A 408 17.22 9.81 5.06
CA ALA A 408 16.17 10.78 5.32
C ALA A 408 15.33 10.42 6.55
N LYS A 409 15.04 9.13 6.76
CA LYS A 409 14.36 8.63 7.97
C LYS A 409 15.23 8.74 9.21
N GLU A 410 16.50 8.31 9.12
CA GLU A 410 17.43 8.37 10.25
C GLU A 410 17.72 9.82 10.72
N LEU A 411 17.70 10.78 9.80
CA LEU A 411 17.96 12.20 10.06
C LEU A 411 16.70 13.04 10.27
N ASP A 412 15.52 12.43 10.30
CA ASP A 412 14.21 13.09 10.47
C ASP A 412 13.96 14.23 9.45
N LEU A 413 14.34 13.98 8.19
CA LEU A 413 14.17 14.94 7.09
C LEU A 413 12.79 14.89 6.45
N ILE A 414 11.95 13.91 6.81
CA ILE A 414 10.65 13.65 6.19
C ILE A 414 9.54 14.27 7.04
N ASP A 415 8.82 15.24 6.47
CA ASP A 415 7.59 15.73 7.07
C ASP A 415 6.42 14.78 6.72
N ASN A 416 5.99 14.00 7.71
CA ASN A 416 4.90 13.03 7.57
C ASN A 416 3.51 13.67 7.39
N ASN A 417 3.38 14.99 7.54
CA ASN A 417 2.15 15.71 7.27
C ASN A 417 2.00 16.15 5.81
N GLN A 418 3.04 15.99 5.00
CA GLN A 418 3.03 16.30 3.58
C GLN A 418 2.50 15.11 2.76
N TYR A 419 1.69 15.42 1.75
CA TYR A 419 1.17 14.49 0.76
C TYR A 419 1.60 14.95 -0.63
N ASN A 420 2.74 14.48 -1.09
CA ASN A 420 3.33 14.86 -2.37
C ASN A 420 2.96 13.84 -3.44
N PHE A 421 1.89 14.14 -4.17
CA PHE A 421 1.48 13.35 -5.34
C PHE A 421 2.25 13.77 -6.57
N LEU A 422 2.57 12.80 -7.42
CA LEU A 422 3.12 13.05 -8.76
C LEU A 422 2.79 11.90 -9.70
N TRP A 423 2.84 12.18 -10.99
CA TRP A 423 2.79 11.17 -12.04
C TRP A 423 4.21 10.84 -12.51
N VAL A 424 4.49 9.56 -12.69
CA VAL A 424 5.64 9.09 -13.44
C VAL A 424 5.14 8.64 -14.81
N VAL A 425 5.69 9.23 -15.86
CA VAL A 425 5.24 9.06 -17.24
C VAL A 425 6.40 8.72 -18.16
N ASP A 426 6.14 8.48 -19.44
CA ASP A 426 7.17 8.17 -20.44
C ASP A 426 7.98 6.91 -20.12
N TRP A 427 7.25 5.85 -19.76
CA TRP A 427 7.81 4.59 -19.33
C TRP A 427 8.49 3.80 -20.46
N PRO A 428 9.55 3.01 -20.16
CA PRO A 428 9.98 1.97 -21.09
C PRO A 428 8.85 0.95 -21.30
N MET A 429 8.70 0.46 -22.53
CA MET A 429 7.71 -0.57 -22.85
C MET A 429 8.13 -1.95 -22.35
N PHE A 430 9.43 -2.20 -22.36
CA PHE A 430 10.03 -3.48 -22.04
C PHE A 430 11.14 -3.33 -20.99
N GLU A 431 11.31 -4.36 -20.19
CA GLU A 431 12.41 -4.54 -19.24
C GLU A 431 13.11 -5.86 -19.52
N TRP A 432 14.43 -5.88 -19.42
CA TRP A 432 15.20 -7.11 -19.56
C TRP A 432 15.12 -7.94 -18.29
N SER A 433 14.74 -9.20 -18.42
CA SER A 433 14.75 -10.18 -17.33
C SER A 433 16.00 -11.07 -17.44
N GLU A 434 16.91 -10.97 -16.48
CA GLU A 434 18.08 -11.87 -16.40
C GLU A 434 17.64 -13.32 -16.13
N GLU A 435 16.60 -13.52 -15.36
CA GLU A 435 16.05 -14.85 -15.02
C GLU A 435 15.48 -15.53 -16.27
N GLU A 436 14.69 -14.80 -17.05
CA GLU A 436 14.06 -15.33 -18.27
C GLU A 436 14.97 -15.23 -19.51
N GLY A 437 16.03 -14.44 -19.46
CA GLY A 437 16.93 -14.19 -20.58
C GLY A 437 16.26 -13.51 -21.79
N ARG A 438 15.23 -12.70 -21.54
CA ARG A 438 14.43 -12.02 -22.57
C ARG A 438 13.81 -10.73 -22.06
N TYR A 439 13.31 -9.93 -22.99
CA TYR A 439 12.48 -8.78 -22.63
C TYR A 439 11.09 -9.21 -22.15
N MET A 440 10.66 -8.59 -21.08
CA MET A 440 9.32 -8.68 -20.51
C MET A 440 8.61 -7.35 -20.66
N SER A 441 7.28 -7.35 -20.66
CA SER A 441 6.52 -6.09 -20.62
C SER A 441 6.71 -5.41 -19.25
N ALA A 442 7.03 -4.12 -19.26
CA ALA A 442 7.16 -3.35 -18.02
C ALA A 442 5.83 -3.21 -17.26
N HIS A 443 4.71 -3.19 -17.96
CA HIS A 443 3.36 -3.15 -17.40
C HIS A 443 2.60 -4.43 -17.73
N HIS A 444 1.98 -4.48 -18.91
CA HIS A 444 1.30 -5.66 -19.43
C HIS A 444 1.31 -5.66 -20.99
N PRO A 445 1.05 -6.80 -21.63
CA PRO A 445 1.16 -6.93 -23.09
C PRO A 445 0.16 -6.10 -23.90
N PHE A 446 -0.82 -5.49 -23.25
CA PHE A 446 -1.90 -4.73 -23.90
C PHE A 446 -1.65 -3.22 -23.91
N THR A 447 -0.53 -2.77 -23.35
CA THR A 447 -0.12 -1.36 -23.28
C THR A 447 0.21 -0.82 -24.68
N LEU A 448 -0.29 0.39 -24.97
CA LEU A 448 -0.05 1.05 -26.24
C LEU A 448 1.37 1.66 -26.27
N PRO A 449 2.21 1.32 -27.26
CA PRO A 449 3.48 2.02 -27.47
C PRO A 449 3.26 3.43 -27.99
N GLN A 450 4.21 4.32 -27.73
CA GLN A 450 4.25 5.64 -28.34
C GLN A 450 4.51 5.50 -29.84
N ALA A 451 3.79 6.26 -30.67
CA ALA A 451 3.88 6.17 -32.13
C ALA A 451 5.29 6.42 -32.67
N GLU A 452 6.06 7.29 -32.03
CA GLU A 452 7.42 7.65 -32.39
C GLU A 452 8.41 6.48 -32.24
N THR A 453 8.14 5.55 -31.33
CA THR A 453 9.02 4.42 -31.02
C THR A 453 8.43 3.06 -31.40
N GLU A 454 7.20 3.01 -31.87
CA GLU A 454 6.50 1.77 -32.28
C GLU A 454 7.28 0.93 -33.30
N HIS A 455 8.00 1.59 -34.22
CA HIS A 455 8.79 0.92 -35.22
C HIS A 455 9.95 0.09 -34.64
N GLU A 456 10.38 0.36 -33.42
CA GLU A 456 11.43 -0.41 -32.73
C GLU A 456 10.92 -1.74 -32.18
N LEU A 457 9.63 -2.07 -32.31
CA LEU A 457 9.11 -3.41 -31.96
C LEU A 457 9.78 -4.54 -32.78
N GLU A 458 10.26 -4.24 -33.98
CA GLU A 458 11.04 -5.16 -34.82
C GLU A 458 12.55 -4.83 -34.79
N GLY A 459 12.98 -3.87 -33.99
CA GLY A 459 14.36 -3.40 -33.86
C GLY A 459 14.92 -3.56 -32.48
N ASP A 460 15.19 -2.45 -31.81
CA ASP A 460 15.76 -2.40 -30.47
C ASP A 460 14.65 -2.15 -29.43
N LEU A 461 14.20 -3.22 -28.77
CA LEU A 461 13.11 -3.18 -27.79
C LEU A 461 13.39 -2.23 -26.60
N SER A 462 14.66 -1.98 -26.27
CA SER A 462 15.03 -1.05 -25.19
C SER A 462 14.62 0.40 -25.45
N LYS A 463 14.37 0.74 -26.72
CA LYS A 463 13.98 2.09 -27.15
C LYS A 463 12.47 2.31 -27.22
N VAL A 464 11.68 1.24 -27.14
CA VAL A 464 10.22 1.37 -27.22
C VAL A 464 9.69 2.01 -25.95
N ARG A 465 8.93 3.10 -26.10
CA ARG A 465 8.27 3.80 -25.01
C ARG A 465 6.77 3.51 -24.98
N ALA A 466 6.22 3.41 -23.77
CA ALA A 466 4.81 3.16 -23.53
C ALA A 466 4.04 4.46 -23.26
N ILE A 467 2.77 4.50 -23.63
CA ILE A 467 1.84 5.50 -23.11
C ILE A 467 1.27 4.93 -21.79
N ALA A 468 2.10 4.98 -20.77
CA ALA A 468 1.81 4.49 -19.42
C ALA A 468 2.12 5.58 -18.40
N TYR A 469 1.42 5.52 -17.28
CA TYR A 469 1.47 6.53 -16.21
C TYR A 469 1.18 5.88 -14.88
N ASP A 470 2.05 6.14 -13.89
CA ASP A 470 1.87 5.70 -12.51
C ASP A 470 1.68 6.92 -11.62
N ILE A 471 0.73 6.84 -10.69
CA ILE A 471 0.55 7.83 -9.66
C ILE A 471 1.30 7.41 -8.39
N VAL A 472 2.12 8.31 -7.90
CA VAL A 472 3.00 8.10 -6.75
C VAL A 472 2.62 9.05 -5.63
N LEU A 473 2.63 8.56 -4.40
CA LEU A 473 2.50 9.33 -3.18
C LEU A 473 3.61 8.98 -2.20
N ASN A 474 4.45 9.95 -1.86
CA ASN A 474 5.43 9.83 -0.76
C ASN A 474 6.33 8.58 -0.86
N GLY A 475 6.78 8.24 -2.06
CA GLY A 475 7.63 7.06 -2.28
C GLY A 475 6.90 5.74 -2.48
N TYR A 476 5.57 5.78 -2.58
CA TYR A 476 4.73 4.62 -2.87
C TYR A 476 3.99 4.80 -4.19
N GLU A 477 4.03 3.78 -5.03
CA GLU A 477 3.12 3.66 -6.16
C GLU A 477 1.70 3.40 -5.64
N LEU A 478 0.79 4.34 -5.86
CA LEU A 478 -0.62 4.16 -5.54
C LEU A 478 -1.34 3.33 -6.59
N GLY A 479 -0.90 3.42 -7.81
CA GLY A 479 -1.49 2.72 -8.92
C GLY A 479 -0.88 3.15 -10.24
N GLY A 480 -1.27 2.47 -11.28
CA GLY A 480 -0.78 2.70 -12.64
C GLY A 480 -1.82 2.40 -13.70
N GLY A 481 -1.57 2.94 -14.85
CA GLY A 481 -2.42 2.76 -16.00
C GLY A 481 -1.71 3.01 -17.31
N SER A 482 -2.44 2.81 -18.40
CA SER A 482 -1.96 3.08 -19.75
C SER A 482 -3.12 3.27 -20.72
N LEU A 483 -2.84 3.81 -21.90
CA LEU A 483 -3.65 3.54 -23.06
C LEU A 483 -3.38 2.11 -23.55
N ARG A 484 -4.36 1.50 -24.21
CA ARG A 484 -4.33 0.09 -24.63
C ARG A 484 -4.25 -0.03 -26.14
N ILE A 485 -3.65 -1.12 -26.59
CA ILE A 485 -3.71 -1.51 -27.99
C ILE A 485 -5.16 -1.91 -28.32
N ASN A 486 -5.72 -1.32 -29.38
CA ASN A 486 -7.06 -1.65 -29.87
C ASN A 486 -7.07 -2.20 -31.32
N HIS A 487 -5.89 -2.31 -31.95
CA HIS A 487 -5.72 -2.87 -33.28
C HIS A 487 -5.03 -4.23 -33.21
N LYS A 488 -5.62 -5.22 -33.86
CA LYS A 488 -5.13 -6.61 -33.85
C LYS A 488 -3.71 -6.73 -34.38
N ASP A 489 -3.37 -6.06 -35.50
CA ASP A 489 -2.05 -6.12 -36.11
C ASP A 489 -0.96 -5.65 -35.13
N LEU A 490 -1.20 -4.58 -34.39
CA LEU A 490 -0.26 -4.07 -33.41
C LEU A 490 -0.15 -5.00 -32.21
N GLN A 491 -1.27 -5.59 -31.77
CA GLN A 491 -1.27 -6.56 -30.67
C GLN A 491 -0.48 -7.84 -31.02
N GLU A 492 -0.62 -8.33 -32.25
CA GLU A 492 0.15 -9.48 -32.74
C GLU A 492 1.66 -9.16 -32.82
N ARG A 493 2.04 -7.96 -33.26
CA ARG A 493 3.44 -7.48 -33.23
C ARG A 493 3.99 -7.41 -31.82
N MET A 494 3.18 -6.93 -30.86
CA MET A 494 3.55 -6.88 -29.45
C MET A 494 3.78 -8.27 -28.86
N PHE A 495 2.90 -9.22 -29.10
CA PHE A 495 3.09 -10.61 -28.67
C PHE A 495 4.34 -11.24 -29.25
N LYS A 496 4.62 -10.97 -30.54
CA LYS A 496 5.85 -11.44 -31.18
C LYS A 496 7.11 -10.83 -30.54
N ALA A 497 7.10 -9.55 -30.22
CA ALA A 497 8.20 -8.88 -29.51
C ALA A 497 8.45 -9.50 -28.13
N LEU A 498 7.40 -9.95 -27.45
CA LEU A 498 7.49 -10.67 -26.16
C LEU A 498 7.85 -12.16 -26.30
N GLY A 499 8.09 -12.65 -27.54
CA GLY A 499 8.51 -14.03 -27.79
C GLY A 499 7.37 -15.04 -27.91
N PHE A 500 6.12 -14.61 -28.02
CA PHE A 500 5.00 -15.52 -28.29
C PHE A 500 5.02 -15.98 -29.75
N THR A 501 4.78 -17.28 -29.96
CA THR A 501 4.38 -17.75 -31.30
C THR A 501 2.93 -17.35 -31.57
N ALA A 502 2.52 -17.35 -32.83
CA ALA A 502 1.13 -17.03 -33.20
C ALA A 502 0.14 -18.03 -32.55
N GLU A 503 0.52 -19.30 -32.47
CA GLU A 503 -0.28 -20.36 -31.84
C GLU A 503 -0.43 -20.12 -30.35
N ALA A 504 0.66 -19.82 -29.63
CA ALA A 504 0.64 -19.55 -28.19
C ALA A 504 -0.17 -18.30 -27.86
N ALA A 505 -0.02 -17.23 -28.63
CA ALA A 505 -0.80 -16.01 -28.47
C ALA A 505 -2.29 -16.26 -28.71
N ASN A 506 -2.65 -17.05 -29.72
CA ASN A 506 -4.03 -17.41 -30.00
C ASN A 506 -4.64 -18.35 -28.93
N GLU A 507 -3.85 -19.29 -28.40
CA GLU A 507 -4.31 -20.17 -27.31
C GLU A 507 -4.64 -19.38 -26.04
N GLN A 508 -3.81 -18.41 -25.69
CA GLN A 508 -3.97 -17.63 -24.45
C GLN A 508 -4.93 -16.45 -24.62
N PHE A 509 -4.85 -15.71 -25.74
CA PHE A 509 -5.52 -14.43 -25.96
C PHE A 509 -6.36 -14.39 -27.24
N GLY A 510 -6.65 -15.53 -27.86
CA GLY A 510 -7.40 -15.60 -29.10
C GLY A 510 -8.75 -14.89 -29.05
N PHE A 511 -9.47 -15.00 -27.92
CA PHE A 511 -10.74 -14.32 -27.73
C PHE A 511 -10.62 -12.77 -27.70
N LEU A 512 -9.49 -12.24 -27.20
CA LEU A 512 -9.21 -10.80 -27.23
C LEU A 512 -8.85 -10.34 -28.65
N LEU A 513 -8.00 -11.11 -29.34
CA LEU A 513 -7.64 -10.84 -30.75
C LEU A 513 -8.86 -10.90 -31.65
N GLU A 514 -9.78 -11.84 -31.42
CA GLU A 514 -11.05 -11.93 -32.15
C GLU A 514 -11.94 -10.73 -31.84
N ALA A 515 -12.02 -10.28 -30.59
CA ALA A 515 -12.79 -9.11 -30.21
C ALA A 515 -12.31 -7.83 -30.93
N MET A 516 -11.03 -7.74 -31.24
CA MET A 516 -10.46 -6.61 -32.01
C MET A 516 -10.95 -6.55 -33.45
N ASP A 517 -11.47 -7.65 -34.00
CA ASP A 517 -12.08 -7.68 -35.33
C ASP A 517 -13.49 -7.04 -35.36
N TYR A 518 -14.08 -6.75 -34.19
CA TYR A 518 -15.47 -6.26 -34.05
C TYR A 518 -15.55 -4.81 -33.54
N GLY A 519 -14.70 -3.93 -34.01
CA GLY A 519 -14.78 -2.48 -33.73
C GLY A 519 -14.36 -2.12 -32.31
N PHE A 520 -13.22 -2.60 -31.88
CA PHE A 520 -12.65 -2.30 -30.59
C PHE A 520 -12.28 -0.81 -30.48
N PRO A 521 -12.85 -0.02 -29.55
CA PRO A 521 -12.59 1.41 -29.47
C PRO A 521 -11.20 1.70 -28.91
N PRO A 522 -10.63 2.89 -29.20
CA PRO A 522 -9.52 3.41 -28.40
C PRO A 522 -9.94 3.48 -26.93
N HIS A 523 -9.11 2.97 -26.03
CA HIS A 523 -9.43 2.90 -24.60
C HIS A 523 -8.17 2.92 -23.75
N GLY A 524 -8.37 3.24 -22.50
CA GLY A 524 -7.33 3.27 -21.51
C GLY A 524 -7.92 3.28 -20.11
N GLY A 525 -7.09 3.03 -19.12
CA GLY A 525 -7.54 2.97 -17.75
C GLY A 525 -6.43 2.99 -16.75
N LEU A 526 -6.80 2.73 -15.51
CA LEU A 526 -5.90 2.77 -14.37
C LEU A 526 -6.45 1.88 -13.26
N ALA A 527 -5.57 1.36 -12.43
CA ALA A 527 -5.92 0.69 -11.20
C ALA A 527 -5.20 1.34 -10.01
N LEU A 528 -5.95 1.67 -8.95
CA LEU A 528 -5.40 2.17 -7.69
C LEU A 528 -5.41 1.05 -6.65
N GLY A 529 -4.31 0.86 -5.92
CA GLY A 529 -4.27 -0.01 -4.75
C GLY A 529 -5.02 0.62 -3.58
N LEU A 530 -6.25 0.18 -3.33
CA LEU A 530 -7.08 0.74 -2.25
C LEU A 530 -6.43 0.53 -0.88
N ASP A 531 -5.89 -0.64 -0.62
CA ASP A 531 -5.25 -0.95 0.67
C ASP A 531 -4.06 -0.01 0.93
N ARG A 532 -3.24 0.23 -0.09
CA ARG A 532 -2.08 1.13 0.00
C ARG A 532 -2.50 2.59 0.19
N LEU A 533 -3.50 3.05 -0.55
CA LEU A 533 -4.06 4.40 -0.37
C LEU A 533 -4.56 4.60 1.06
N VAL A 534 -5.36 3.68 1.58
CA VAL A 534 -5.89 3.77 2.95
C VAL A 534 -4.78 3.67 3.98
N MET A 535 -3.78 2.80 3.79
CA MET A 535 -2.60 2.70 4.65
C MET A 535 -1.90 4.06 4.79
N LEU A 536 -1.61 4.73 3.68
CA LEU A 536 -0.95 6.03 3.68
C LEU A 536 -1.81 7.14 4.30
N LEU A 537 -3.11 7.14 4.07
CA LEU A 537 -4.05 8.09 4.69
C LEU A 537 -4.22 7.85 6.19
N ALA A 538 -4.11 6.61 6.65
CA ALA A 538 -4.13 6.26 8.06
C ALA A 538 -2.79 6.57 8.77
N GLY A 539 -1.72 6.80 8.03
CA GLY A 539 -0.37 6.99 8.58
C GLY A 539 0.28 5.69 9.06
N GLU A 540 -0.14 4.56 8.49
CA GLU A 540 0.37 3.22 8.83
C GLU A 540 1.52 2.81 7.88
N ASP A 541 2.41 1.98 8.39
CA ASP A 541 3.55 1.44 7.63
C ASP A 541 3.26 0.07 6.99
N ASN A 542 2.09 -0.52 7.30
CA ASN A 542 1.73 -1.86 6.87
C ASN A 542 0.25 -1.94 6.48
N ILE A 543 -0.04 -2.51 5.31
CA ILE A 543 -1.42 -2.67 4.84
C ILE A 543 -2.27 -3.60 5.70
N ARG A 544 -1.68 -4.46 6.53
CA ARG A 544 -2.42 -5.30 7.48
C ARG A 544 -3.21 -4.49 8.50
N GLU A 545 -2.79 -3.25 8.78
CA GLU A 545 -3.49 -2.36 9.72
C GLU A 545 -4.80 -1.79 9.16
N VAL A 546 -5.00 -1.87 7.83
CA VAL A 546 -6.19 -1.34 7.13
C VAL A 546 -7.02 -2.42 6.42
N ILE A 547 -6.68 -3.69 6.61
CA ILE A 547 -7.41 -4.86 6.11
C ILE A 547 -7.97 -5.62 7.29
N ALA A 548 -9.27 -5.97 7.27
CA ALA A 548 -9.92 -6.62 8.41
C ALA A 548 -9.25 -7.96 8.78
N PHE A 549 -9.05 -8.85 7.80
CA PHE A 549 -8.50 -10.19 8.00
C PHE A 549 -7.37 -10.48 7.00
N PRO A 550 -6.18 -9.88 7.20
CA PRO A 550 -5.03 -10.08 6.32
C PRO A 550 -4.34 -11.40 6.61
N LYS A 551 -3.46 -11.82 5.69
CA LYS A 551 -2.48 -12.90 5.93
C LYS A 551 -1.23 -12.36 6.61
N ASN A 552 -0.50 -13.22 7.31
CA ASN A 552 0.83 -12.90 7.84
C ASN A 552 1.90 -12.95 6.73
N ASN A 553 3.16 -12.71 7.08
CA ASN A 553 4.28 -12.70 6.13
C ASN A 553 4.55 -14.07 5.43
N LYS A 554 3.97 -15.15 5.94
CA LYS A 554 4.05 -16.50 5.36
C LYS A 554 2.84 -16.85 4.50
N ALA A 555 2.02 -15.87 4.15
CA ALA A 555 0.75 -16.04 3.43
C ALA A 555 -0.26 -16.96 4.14
N THR A 556 -0.20 -17.02 5.46
CA THR A 556 -1.12 -17.83 6.28
C THR A 556 -2.05 -16.95 7.12
N ASP A 557 -3.22 -17.49 7.45
CA ASP A 557 -4.14 -16.87 8.42
C ASP A 557 -4.05 -17.62 9.75
N PRO A 558 -3.43 -17.05 10.78
CA PRO A 558 -3.31 -17.70 12.09
C PRO A 558 -4.64 -17.92 12.81
N MET A 559 -5.69 -17.17 12.47
CA MET A 559 -7.02 -17.29 13.07
C MET A 559 -7.77 -18.50 12.55
N THR A 560 -7.87 -18.64 11.22
CA THR A 560 -8.59 -19.74 10.56
C THR A 560 -7.71 -20.93 10.25
N GLN A 561 -6.40 -20.78 10.36
CA GLN A 561 -5.38 -21.76 9.97
C GLN A 561 -5.37 -22.08 8.46
N ALA A 562 -5.77 -21.09 7.64
CA ALA A 562 -5.65 -21.20 6.20
C ALA A 562 -4.20 -20.90 5.74
N PRO A 563 -3.65 -21.57 4.72
CA PRO A 563 -4.23 -22.72 4.02
C PRO A 563 -4.23 -23.99 4.88
N SER A 564 -5.18 -24.89 4.64
CA SER A 564 -5.32 -26.15 5.36
C SER A 564 -5.39 -27.34 4.40
N VAL A 565 -5.16 -28.53 4.93
CA VAL A 565 -5.34 -29.78 4.19
C VAL A 565 -6.82 -29.99 3.85
N VAL A 566 -7.09 -30.63 2.72
CA VAL A 566 -8.42 -31.03 2.29
C VAL A 566 -8.60 -32.54 2.48
N SER A 567 -9.84 -33.02 2.54
CA SER A 567 -10.11 -34.46 2.71
C SER A 567 -9.76 -35.26 1.47
N GLU A 568 -9.39 -36.54 1.66
CA GLU A 568 -9.13 -37.49 0.56
C GLU A 568 -10.31 -37.56 -0.41
N LYS A 569 -11.55 -37.55 0.12
CA LYS A 569 -12.76 -37.55 -0.69
C LYS A 569 -12.84 -36.36 -1.64
N GLN A 570 -12.45 -35.17 -1.17
CA GLN A 570 -12.43 -33.95 -2.02
C GLN A 570 -11.38 -34.09 -3.13
N LEU A 571 -10.20 -34.66 -2.82
CA LEU A 571 -9.15 -34.89 -3.81
C LEU A 571 -9.60 -35.93 -4.84
N GLU A 572 -10.23 -37.04 -4.42
CA GLU A 572 -10.80 -38.05 -5.31
C GLU A 572 -11.86 -37.46 -6.25
N GLU A 573 -12.77 -36.65 -5.73
CA GLU A 573 -13.81 -35.97 -6.53
C GLU A 573 -13.19 -35.04 -7.60
N LEU A 574 -12.05 -34.42 -7.29
CA LEU A 574 -11.29 -33.56 -8.19
C LEU A 574 -10.32 -34.31 -9.10
N GLN A 575 -10.11 -35.62 -8.84
CA GLN A 575 -9.06 -36.46 -9.47
C GLN A 575 -7.64 -35.87 -9.32
N LEU A 576 -7.33 -35.39 -8.13
CA LEU A 576 -6.04 -34.83 -7.75
C LEU A 576 -5.33 -35.73 -6.74
N GLN A 577 -4.00 -35.73 -6.81
CA GLN A 577 -3.11 -36.30 -5.81
C GLN A 577 -2.19 -35.21 -5.29
N VAL A 578 -1.92 -35.22 -3.99
CA VAL A 578 -0.98 -34.28 -3.36
C VAL A 578 0.27 -35.07 -3.00
N GLU A 579 1.38 -34.74 -3.63
CA GLU A 579 2.71 -35.17 -3.25
C GLU A 579 3.36 -34.08 -2.39
N VAL A 580 3.60 -34.37 -1.13
CA VAL A 580 4.35 -33.48 -0.24
C VAL A 580 5.80 -33.94 -0.28
N ALA A 581 6.69 -33.09 -0.81
CA ALA A 581 8.12 -33.31 -0.67
C ALA A 581 8.47 -33.33 0.82
N ASP A 582 9.29 -34.28 1.24
CA ASP A 582 9.83 -34.30 2.60
C ASP A 582 10.49 -32.92 2.87
N GLN A 583 10.00 -32.24 3.89
CA GLN A 583 10.63 -30.99 4.31
C GLN A 583 11.97 -31.36 4.95
N GLU A 584 13.08 -31.05 4.24
CA GLU A 584 14.43 -31.11 4.81
C GLU A 584 14.64 -30.03 5.89
#